data_7ebe9b427cfc0d8b29697e6699c7b66a
#
_entry.id   7ebe9b427cfc0d8b29697e6699c7b66a
#
_cell.length_a   1.000
_cell.length_b   1.000
_cell.length_c   1.000
_cell.angle_alpha   90.00
_cell.angle_beta   90.00
_cell.angle_gamma   90.00
#
_symmetry.space_group_name_H-M   'P 1'
#
loop_
_entity.id
_entity.type
_entity.pdbx_description
1 polymer ?
#
loop_
_entity_poly.entity_id
_entity_poly.type
_entity_poly.pdbx_seq_one_letter_code
_entity_poly.pdbx_strand_id
1 'polypeptide(L)'
;MKNVIRKDEAAVSPVIATILMVAITVVLAAVLYVMVSGLISGPGGTPQSMGISASRSPDGTNWVLLVSSTPTGKAYTTTTLSMFRGDGTANLTATAWSSLSTATNGCTLVKTTSTATAVQPGDSILCKISWYVSGSQYRISDGTNLLATGKLQ
;
A
#
# COMPACT_ATOMS: atom_id res chain seq x y z
N MET A 1 -16.56 -32.99 76.00
CA MET A 1 -15.35 -32.76 75.22
C MET A 1 -15.71 -32.90 73.75
N LYS A 2 -15.78 -31.81 73.01
CA LYS A 2 -16.06 -31.83 71.55
C LYS A 2 -14.73 -31.82 70.82
N ASN A 3 -14.34 -33.00 70.25
CA ASN A 3 -13.21 -33.07 69.35
C ASN A 3 -13.60 -32.40 67.99
N VAL A 4 -13.08 -31.23 67.76
CA VAL A 4 -13.15 -30.58 66.47
C VAL A 4 -12.14 -31.24 65.58
N ILE A 5 -12.60 -32.12 64.67
CA ILE A 5 -11.79 -32.68 63.59
C ILE A 5 -11.52 -31.52 62.63
N ARG A 6 -10.33 -30.94 62.71
CA ARG A 6 -9.82 -30.06 61.64
C ARG A 6 -9.47 -30.97 60.47
N LYS A 7 -10.30 -30.89 59.44
CA LYS A 7 -9.96 -31.45 58.13
C LYS A 7 -8.73 -30.75 57.63
N ASP A 8 -7.69 -31.50 57.36
CA ASP A 8 -6.50 -31.05 56.63
C ASP A 8 -6.85 -30.80 55.16
N GLU A 9 -7.46 -29.64 54.88
CA GLU A 9 -7.72 -29.19 53.49
C GLU A 9 -6.46 -28.58 52.85
N ALA A 10 -5.34 -28.57 53.59
CA ALA A 10 -4.12 -27.87 53.17
C ALA A 10 -3.22 -28.64 52.17
N ALA A 11 -3.44 -29.97 52.00
CA ALA A 11 -2.49 -30.80 51.22
C ALA A 11 -2.77 -30.82 49.70
N VAL A 12 -3.98 -30.55 49.28
CA VAL A 12 -4.37 -30.57 47.84
C VAL A 12 -4.32 -29.17 47.22
N SER A 13 -4.46 -28.12 48.01
CA SER A 13 -4.56 -26.73 47.58
C SER A 13 -3.32 -26.19 46.86
N PRO A 14 -2.07 -26.43 47.29
CA PRO A 14 -0.90 -25.82 46.62
C PRO A 14 -0.64 -26.39 45.22
N VAL A 15 -0.85 -27.67 45.00
CA VAL A 15 -0.66 -28.30 43.69
C VAL A 15 -1.72 -27.87 42.68
N ILE A 16 -2.97 -27.82 43.12
CA ILE A 16 -4.03 -27.34 42.26
C ILE A 16 -3.85 -25.85 41.92
N ALA A 17 -3.43 -25.06 42.90
CA ALA A 17 -3.16 -23.64 42.71
C ALA A 17 -2.04 -23.40 41.69
N THR A 18 -0.96 -24.15 41.74
CA THR A 18 0.15 -24.03 40.78
C THR A 18 -0.24 -24.48 39.39
N ILE A 19 -0.99 -25.59 39.25
CA ILE A 19 -1.49 -26.04 37.95
C ILE A 19 -2.44 -25.00 37.34
N LEU A 20 -3.35 -24.45 38.14
CA LEU A 20 -4.27 -23.43 37.68
C LEU A 20 -3.54 -22.15 37.24
N MET A 21 -2.54 -21.73 38.02
CA MET A 21 -1.72 -20.55 37.69
C MET A 21 -0.96 -20.75 36.36
N VAL A 22 -0.35 -21.90 36.16
CA VAL A 22 0.34 -22.21 34.90
C VAL A 22 -0.66 -22.27 33.74
N ALA A 23 -1.81 -22.90 33.90
CA ALA A 23 -2.83 -22.97 32.86
C ALA A 23 -3.31 -21.58 32.44
N ILE A 24 -3.60 -20.70 33.40
CA ILE A 24 -4.05 -19.33 33.11
C ILE A 24 -2.93 -18.52 32.42
N THR A 25 -1.69 -18.63 32.88
CA THR A 25 -0.58 -17.88 32.28
C THR A 25 -0.29 -18.32 30.85
N VAL A 26 -0.39 -19.61 30.54
CA VAL A 26 -0.20 -20.11 29.18
C VAL A 26 -1.31 -19.62 28.25
N VAL A 27 -2.57 -19.66 28.69
CA VAL A 27 -3.72 -19.15 27.91
C VAL A 27 -3.59 -17.66 27.66
N LEU A 28 -3.27 -16.88 28.70
CA LEU A 28 -3.07 -15.44 28.55
C LEU A 28 -1.89 -15.13 27.62
N ALA A 29 -0.76 -15.83 27.74
CA ALA A 29 0.37 -15.68 26.87
C ALA A 29 0.01 -15.98 25.40
N ALA A 30 -0.75 -17.03 25.13
CA ALA A 30 -1.21 -17.39 23.80
C ALA A 30 -2.13 -16.32 23.20
N VAL A 31 -3.10 -15.81 23.99
CA VAL A 31 -4.00 -14.74 23.54
C VAL A 31 -3.23 -13.44 23.25
N LEU A 32 -2.33 -13.04 24.14
CA LEU A 32 -1.48 -11.86 23.92
C LEU A 32 -0.58 -12.03 22.69
N TYR A 33 -0.02 -13.22 22.49
CA TYR A 33 0.80 -13.49 21.31
C TYR A 33 0.02 -13.33 20.00
N VAL A 34 -1.19 -13.89 19.92
CA VAL A 34 -2.05 -13.73 18.74
C VAL A 34 -2.46 -12.28 18.53
N MET A 35 -2.80 -11.56 19.60
CA MET A 35 -3.19 -10.15 19.51
C MET A 35 -2.01 -9.28 19.04
N VAL A 36 -0.82 -9.45 19.61
CA VAL A 36 0.38 -8.70 19.22
C VAL A 36 0.82 -9.07 17.80
N SER A 37 0.79 -10.35 17.42
CA SER A 37 1.09 -10.79 16.06
C SER A 37 0.14 -10.16 15.04
N GLY A 38 -1.15 -10.03 15.37
CA GLY A 38 -2.13 -9.36 14.51
C GLY A 38 -1.88 -7.86 14.37
N LEU A 39 -1.38 -7.21 15.41
CA LEU A 39 -1.02 -5.78 15.37
C LEU A 39 0.27 -5.51 14.56
N ILE A 40 1.26 -6.40 14.67
CA ILE A 40 2.53 -6.28 13.93
C ILE A 40 2.31 -6.60 12.45
N SER A 41 1.48 -7.58 12.14
CA SER A 41 1.17 -7.96 10.75
C SER A 41 0.09 -7.10 10.10
N GLY A 42 -0.48 -6.11 10.79
CA GLY A 42 -1.50 -5.15 10.33
C GLY A 42 -2.53 -5.74 9.36
N PRO A 43 -3.79 -5.36 9.38
CA PRO A 43 -4.79 -5.81 8.39
C PRO A 43 -4.58 -5.25 6.98
N GLY A 44 -3.48 -4.54 6.76
CA GLY A 44 -3.07 -4.05 5.45
C GLY A 44 -1.61 -4.46 5.21
N GLY A 45 -1.33 -5.11 4.09
CA GLY A 45 0.05 -5.31 3.62
C GLY A 45 0.82 -3.98 3.68
N THR A 46 2.13 -4.05 3.76
CA THR A 46 3.01 -2.86 3.76
C THR A 46 2.51 -1.83 2.75
N PRO A 47 2.31 -0.56 3.15
CA PRO A 47 1.85 0.47 2.23
C PRO A 47 2.78 0.48 1.02
N GLN A 48 2.26 0.05 -0.13
CA GLN A 48 3.02 0.02 -1.35
C GLN A 48 3.01 1.43 -1.92
N SER A 49 4.14 2.11 -1.87
CA SER A 49 4.30 3.43 -2.47
C SER A 49 5.22 3.37 -3.67
N MET A 50 4.90 4.17 -4.68
CA MET A 50 5.71 4.37 -5.88
C MET A 50 6.30 5.78 -5.82
N GLY A 51 7.60 5.90 -6.01
CA GLY A 51 8.26 7.19 -6.16
C GLY A 51 8.04 7.72 -7.58
N ILE A 52 7.38 8.87 -7.69
CA ILE A 52 7.18 9.56 -8.96
C ILE A 52 7.70 10.99 -8.84
N SER A 53 8.56 11.39 -9.77
CA SER A 53 8.93 12.78 -9.95
C SER A 53 8.23 13.35 -11.17
N ALA A 54 7.50 14.44 -10.98
CA ALA A 54 6.85 15.17 -12.07
C ALA A 54 7.71 16.37 -12.45
N SER A 55 8.04 16.48 -13.72
CA SER A 55 8.82 17.59 -14.28
C SER A 55 8.28 17.99 -15.66
N ARG A 56 8.65 19.16 -16.12
CA ARG A 56 8.33 19.60 -17.47
C ARG A 56 9.45 19.14 -18.41
N SER A 57 9.07 18.63 -19.58
CA SER A 57 10.03 18.30 -20.63
C SER A 57 10.80 19.56 -21.08
N PRO A 58 12.08 19.45 -21.45
CA PRO A 58 12.89 20.59 -21.92
C PRO A 58 12.30 21.29 -23.16
N ASP A 59 11.57 20.58 -23.99
CA ASP A 59 10.85 21.12 -25.17
C ASP A 59 9.58 21.88 -24.81
N GLY A 60 9.18 21.87 -23.56
CA GLY A 60 8.00 22.55 -23.06
C GLY A 60 6.65 21.98 -23.51
N THR A 61 6.63 20.84 -24.21
CA THR A 61 5.42 20.26 -24.81
C THR A 61 4.73 19.23 -23.93
N ASN A 62 5.48 18.57 -23.03
CA ASN A 62 5.00 17.45 -22.22
C ASN A 62 5.34 17.61 -20.74
N TRP A 63 4.49 17.03 -19.90
CA TRP A 63 4.84 16.66 -18.54
C TRP A 63 5.50 15.28 -18.54
N VAL A 64 6.55 15.13 -17.78
CA VAL A 64 7.28 13.88 -17.59
C VAL A 64 7.03 13.38 -16.18
N LEU A 65 6.34 12.26 -16.04
CA LEU A 65 6.19 11.53 -14.78
C LEU A 65 7.20 10.40 -14.76
N LEU A 66 8.33 10.60 -14.11
CA LEU A 66 9.42 9.63 -14.03
C LEU A 66 9.25 8.73 -12.80
N VAL A 67 9.32 7.43 -13.00
CA VAL A 67 9.31 6.43 -11.92
C VAL A 67 10.70 6.36 -11.31
N SER A 68 10.86 6.81 -10.08
CA SER A 68 12.11 6.72 -9.31
C SER A 68 12.20 5.43 -8.49
N SER A 69 11.06 4.93 -7.99
CA SER A 69 10.96 3.66 -7.30
C SER A 69 9.60 3.03 -7.50
N THR A 70 9.52 1.71 -7.47
CA THR A 70 8.28 0.97 -7.62
C THR A 70 8.28 -0.27 -6.74
N PRO A 71 7.12 -0.65 -6.15
CA PRO A 71 6.96 -1.96 -5.55
C PRO A 71 7.12 -3.06 -6.60
N THR A 72 7.66 -4.20 -6.20
CA THR A 72 7.86 -5.34 -7.09
C THR A 72 6.54 -5.90 -7.63
N GLY A 73 6.55 -6.36 -8.89
CA GLY A 73 5.42 -7.07 -9.48
C GLY A 73 4.26 -6.21 -9.97
N LYS A 74 4.42 -4.89 -10.09
CA LYS A 74 3.36 -4.01 -10.63
C LYS A 74 3.35 -4.05 -12.14
N ALA A 75 2.37 -4.78 -12.72
CA ALA A 75 2.23 -4.87 -14.17
C ALA A 75 1.67 -3.58 -14.77
N TYR A 76 2.07 -3.27 -16.02
CA TYR A 76 1.52 -2.12 -16.76
C TYR A 76 0.01 -2.23 -17.02
N THR A 77 -0.53 -3.45 -17.03
CA THR A 77 -1.96 -3.71 -17.25
C THR A 77 -2.83 -3.43 -16.03
N THR A 78 -2.26 -3.56 -14.83
CA THR A 78 -2.97 -3.36 -13.55
C THR A 78 -2.68 -2.00 -12.93
N THR A 79 -1.53 -1.40 -13.27
CA THR A 79 -1.19 -0.05 -12.79
C THR A 79 -1.94 0.98 -13.64
N THR A 80 -2.71 1.83 -12.99
CA THR A 80 -3.59 2.81 -13.65
C THR A 80 -3.14 4.23 -13.34
N LEU A 81 -3.33 5.12 -14.30
CA LEU A 81 -3.16 6.56 -14.17
C LEU A 81 -4.52 7.24 -14.20
N SER A 82 -4.76 8.14 -13.27
CA SER A 82 -5.86 9.08 -13.28
C SER A 82 -5.30 10.50 -13.24
N MET A 83 -5.90 11.40 -14.01
CA MET A 83 -5.51 12.82 -14.05
C MET A 83 -6.73 13.67 -13.76
N PHE A 84 -6.56 14.65 -12.90
CA PHE A 84 -7.60 15.56 -12.46
C PHE A 84 -7.16 17.00 -12.73
N ARG A 85 -8.07 17.83 -13.17
CA ARG A 85 -7.85 19.28 -13.25
C ARG A 85 -7.72 19.90 -11.87
N GLY A 86 -7.26 21.15 -11.82
CA GLY A 86 -7.15 21.90 -10.56
C GLY A 86 -8.49 22.07 -9.82
N ASP A 87 -9.61 21.97 -10.51
CA ASP A 87 -10.97 22.00 -9.97
C ASP A 87 -11.47 20.63 -9.45
N GLY A 88 -10.64 19.58 -9.57
CA GLY A 88 -10.98 18.23 -9.16
C GLY A 88 -11.74 17.40 -10.19
N THR A 89 -12.09 17.97 -11.36
CA THR A 89 -12.73 17.19 -12.43
C THR A 89 -11.74 16.22 -13.07
N ALA A 90 -12.19 14.98 -13.30
CA ALA A 90 -11.35 13.95 -13.90
C ALA A 90 -11.21 14.21 -15.41
N ASN A 91 -9.98 14.34 -15.87
CA ASN A 91 -9.63 14.39 -17.29
C ASN A 91 -9.29 13.01 -17.84
N LEU A 92 -8.71 12.17 -17.00
CA LEU A 92 -8.37 10.78 -17.29
C LEU A 92 -8.73 9.94 -16.07
N THR A 93 -9.54 8.91 -16.26
CA THR A 93 -9.97 8.02 -15.18
C THR A 93 -9.31 6.66 -15.33
N ALA A 94 -8.67 6.19 -14.26
CA ALA A 94 -8.16 4.83 -14.06
C ALA A 94 -7.71 4.09 -15.34
N THR A 95 -6.93 4.76 -16.20
CA THR A 95 -6.46 4.18 -17.46
C THR A 95 -5.20 3.36 -17.19
N ALA A 96 -5.20 2.09 -17.61
CA ALA A 96 -4.03 1.22 -17.49
C ALA A 96 -2.84 1.81 -18.26
N TRP A 97 -1.63 1.69 -17.71
CA TRP A 97 -0.42 2.23 -18.36
C TRP A 97 -0.17 1.58 -19.73
N SER A 98 -0.56 0.31 -19.90
CA SER A 98 -0.48 -0.36 -21.19
C SER A 98 -1.38 0.23 -22.28
N SER A 99 -2.42 0.97 -21.86
CA SER A 99 -3.43 1.58 -22.75
C SER A 99 -3.23 3.09 -22.93
N LEU A 100 -2.15 3.66 -22.39
CA LEU A 100 -1.84 5.08 -22.57
C LEU A 100 -1.43 5.35 -24.02
N SER A 101 -2.08 6.32 -24.65
CA SER A 101 -1.82 6.75 -26.02
C SER A 101 -1.97 8.25 -26.15
N THR A 102 -1.04 8.91 -26.80
CA THR A 102 -1.09 10.36 -27.07
C THR A 102 -2.33 10.77 -27.87
N ALA A 103 -2.86 9.88 -28.71
CA ALA A 103 -4.03 10.17 -29.53
C ALA A 103 -5.33 10.13 -28.73
N THR A 104 -5.43 9.22 -27.76
CA THR A 104 -6.70 8.94 -27.06
C THR A 104 -6.80 9.67 -25.71
N ASN A 105 -5.71 9.79 -24.97
CA ASN A 105 -5.71 10.33 -23.61
C ASN A 105 -4.60 11.36 -23.36
N GLY A 106 -3.86 11.74 -24.40
CA GLY A 106 -2.80 12.74 -24.30
C GLY A 106 -1.55 12.28 -23.54
N CYS A 107 -1.49 11.05 -23.09
CA CYS A 107 -0.35 10.49 -22.35
C CYS A 107 0.23 9.29 -23.10
N THR A 108 1.54 9.05 -22.96
CA THR A 108 2.25 7.89 -23.54
C THR A 108 3.20 7.32 -22.52
N LEU A 109 3.22 5.99 -22.40
CA LEU A 109 4.21 5.27 -21.60
C LEU A 109 5.51 5.11 -22.40
N VAL A 110 6.62 5.52 -21.80
CA VAL A 110 7.97 5.25 -22.29
C VAL A 110 8.63 4.29 -21.32
N LYS A 111 8.89 3.08 -21.80
CA LYS A 111 9.51 2.02 -21.02
C LYS A 111 11.03 2.10 -21.11
N THR A 112 11.71 1.91 -20.01
CA THR A 112 13.18 1.77 -19.97
C THR A 112 13.62 0.51 -20.73
N THR A 113 12.84 -0.59 -20.58
CA THR A 113 13.05 -1.85 -21.29
C THR A 113 11.81 -2.20 -22.09
N SER A 114 11.92 -2.27 -23.41
CA SER A 114 10.78 -2.49 -24.32
C SER A 114 10.03 -3.80 -24.05
N THR A 115 10.73 -4.84 -23.61
CA THR A 115 10.17 -6.17 -23.30
C THR A 115 9.62 -6.30 -21.88
N ALA A 116 9.78 -5.28 -21.04
CA ALA A 116 9.28 -5.34 -19.66
C ALA A 116 7.76 -5.43 -19.62
N THR A 117 7.25 -6.31 -18.78
CA THR A 117 5.80 -6.49 -18.50
C THR A 117 5.37 -5.80 -17.20
N ALA A 118 6.34 -5.47 -16.34
CA ALA A 118 6.11 -4.79 -15.07
C ALA A 118 6.82 -3.43 -15.06
N VAL A 119 6.24 -2.50 -14.31
CA VAL A 119 6.76 -1.15 -14.10
C VAL A 119 8.14 -1.22 -13.44
N GLN A 120 9.07 -0.46 -13.98
CA GLN A 120 10.47 -0.41 -13.52
C GLN A 120 10.87 1.02 -13.19
N PRO A 121 11.84 1.21 -12.27
CA PRO A 121 12.50 2.49 -12.11
C PRO A 121 13.13 2.94 -13.43
N GLY A 122 12.95 4.21 -13.76
CA GLY A 122 13.37 4.79 -15.05
C GLY A 122 12.27 4.84 -16.11
N ASP A 123 11.18 4.09 -15.95
CA ASP A 123 10.00 4.26 -16.81
C ASP A 123 9.43 5.66 -16.66
N SER A 124 8.87 6.18 -17.72
CA SER A 124 8.26 7.51 -17.67
C SER A 124 6.93 7.56 -18.43
N ILE A 125 6.04 8.43 -17.97
CA ILE A 125 4.82 8.75 -18.68
C ILE A 125 4.94 10.19 -19.17
N LEU A 126 4.79 10.38 -20.47
CA LEU A 126 4.75 11.69 -21.11
C LEU A 126 3.31 12.10 -21.33
N CYS A 127 2.87 13.20 -20.71
CA CYS A 127 1.53 13.73 -20.86
C CYS A 127 1.57 15.11 -21.49
N LYS A 128 0.78 15.36 -22.53
CA LYS A 128 0.72 16.65 -23.25
C LYS A 128 0.26 17.78 -22.34
N ILE A 129 1.01 18.88 -22.30
CA ILE A 129 0.66 20.08 -21.52
C ILE A 129 -0.65 20.71 -22.03
N SER A 130 -0.95 20.61 -23.33
CA SER A 130 -2.22 21.09 -23.88
C SER A 130 -3.47 20.41 -23.33
N TRP A 131 -3.34 19.18 -22.81
CA TRP A 131 -4.42 18.41 -22.20
C TRP A 131 -4.43 18.55 -20.67
N TYR A 132 -3.26 18.67 -20.07
CA TYR A 132 -3.06 18.70 -18.62
C TYR A 132 -2.26 19.94 -18.24
N VAL A 133 -2.97 20.97 -17.82
CA VAL A 133 -2.36 22.25 -17.44
C VAL A 133 -1.63 22.16 -16.10
N SER A 134 -0.74 23.12 -15.83
CA SER A 134 -0.13 23.28 -14.51
C SER A 134 -1.20 23.36 -13.42
N GLY A 135 -0.95 22.71 -12.28
CA GLY A 135 -1.92 22.54 -11.20
C GLY A 135 -2.79 21.30 -11.31
N SER A 136 -2.80 20.59 -12.46
CA SER A 136 -3.45 19.27 -12.57
C SER A 136 -2.82 18.28 -11.61
N GLN A 137 -3.65 17.39 -11.06
CA GLN A 137 -3.20 16.34 -10.14
C GLN A 137 -3.15 15.00 -10.86
N TYR A 138 -2.12 14.21 -10.56
CA TYR A 138 -2.06 12.82 -10.99
C TYR A 138 -2.25 11.89 -9.80
N ARG A 139 -2.84 10.73 -10.07
CA ARG A 139 -3.01 9.63 -9.12
C ARG A 139 -2.68 8.32 -9.82
N ILE A 140 -1.81 7.54 -9.22
CA ILE A 140 -1.42 6.22 -9.70
C ILE A 140 -1.90 5.19 -8.69
N SER A 141 -2.61 4.17 -9.18
CA SER A 141 -3.16 3.09 -8.35
C SER A 141 -3.02 1.74 -9.04
N ASP A 142 -3.14 0.65 -8.29
CA ASP A 142 -3.14 -0.72 -8.81
C ASP A 142 -4.52 -1.39 -8.73
N GLY A 143 -5.58 -0.59 -8.71
CA GLY A 143 -6.96 -1.03 -8.56
C GLY A 143 -7.41 -1.12 -7.09
N THR A 144 -6.54 -1.47 -6.16
CA THR A 144 -6.86 -1.58 -4.73
C THR A 144 -6.13 -0.53 -3.88
N ASN A 145 -4.88 -0.21 -4.22
CA ASN A 145 -4.04 0.69 -3.45
C ASN A 145 -3.66 1.92 -4.25
N LEU A 146 -3.62 3.06 -3.56
CA LEU A 146 -3.00 4.27 -4.09
C LEU A 146 -1.49 4.13 -3.97
N LEU A 147 -0.77 4.16 -5.11
CA LEU A 147 0.68 4.00 -5.18
C LEU A 147 1.40 5.34 -5.13
N ALA A 148 0.88 6.35 -5.84
CA ALA A 148 1.44 7.69 -5.87
C ALA A 148 0.37 8.74 -6.19
N THR A 149 0.59 9.96 -5.72
CA THR A 149 -0.20 11.14 -6.08
C THR A 149 0.68 12.38 -6.06
N GLY A 150 0.36 13.34 -6.88
CA GLY A 150 1.08 14.61 -6.92
C GLY A 150 0.42 15.64 -7.83
N LYS A 151 1.06 16.80 -7.97
CA LYS A 151 0.62 17.88 -8.83
C LYS A 151 1.64 18.16 -9.91
N LEU A 152 1.18 18.57 -11.08
CA LEU A 152 1.99 19.08 -12.17
C LEU A 152 2.28 20.56 -11.92
N GLN A 153 3.55 20.94 -11.80
CA GLN A 153 3.98 22.31 -11.47
C GLN A 153 4.95 22.85 -12.50
#